data_245e899755eef12156a0fc2e315654b1
#
_entry.id   245e899755eef12156a0fc2e315654b1
#
_cell.length_a   1.000
_cell.length_b   1.000
_cell.length_c   1.000
_cell.angle_alpha   90.00
_cell.angle_beta   90.00
_cell.angle_gamma   90.00
#
_symmetry.space_group_name_H-M   'P 1'
#
loop_
_entity.id
_entity.type
_entity.pdbx_description
1 polymer ?
#
loop_
_entity_poly.entity_id
_entity_poly.type
_entity_poly.pdbx_seq_one_letter_code
_entity_poly.pdbx_strand_id
1 'polypeptide(L)'
;MCLISWIIGIFFVYLFNSMGKESKITMMLLALIFMGIIIFQVDQQRRMLKNIIETHERKMDSILNEYKDLNIHYDSVLNNYDSVIHIIDSLPLGSPLDTLHISSNYGWRKSPFGQGWRKHAGVDFYAAWQDTVYATGSGIISMKRWNAGYGRCIVIDHAWGYQSKYAHLYKYFVNIGDTVYKGQPIARAGNSG
;
A
#
# COMPACT_ATOMS: atom_id res chain seq x y z
N MET A 1 -57.30 -13.62 6.82
CA MET A 1 -57.02 -15.02 7.30
C MET A 1 -57.70 -15.37 8.63
N CYS A 2 -57.98 -14.47 9.57
CA CYS A 2 -58.62 -14.80 10.85
C CYS A 2 -60.06 -15.26 10.84
N LEU A 3 -60.93 -14.73 9.94
CA LEU A 3 -62.38 -15.08 9.92
C LEU A 3 -62.65 -16.52 9.47
N ILE A 4 -61.91 -17.01 8.46
CA ILE A 4 -62.07 -18.38 7.93
C ILE A 4 -61.62 -19.42 8.97
N SER A 5 -60.55 -19.18 9.70
CA SER A 5 -60.09 -20.04 10.77
C SER A 5 -61.09 -20.12 11.90
N TRP A 6 -61.75 -19.02 12.23
CA TRP A 6 -62.73 -18.95 13.32
C TRP A 6 -64.04 -19.72 12.91
N ILE A 7 -64.53 -19.54 11.68
CA ILE A 7 -65.71 -20.25 11.17
C ILE A 7 -65.43 -21.80 11.13
N ILE A 8 -64.26 -22.22 10.65
CA ILE A 8 -63.85 -23.60 10.64
C ILE A 8 -63.78 -24.16 12.07
N GLY A 9 -63.26 -23.38 13.02
CA GLY A 9 -63.22 -23.78 14.43
C GLY A 9 -64.59 -24.01 15.05
N ILE A 10 -65.56 -23.12 14.82
CA ILE A 10 -66.97 -23.24 15.30
C ILE A 10 -67.65 -24.44 14.69
N PHE A 11 -67.49 -24.66 13.37
CA PHE A 11 -68.04 -25.79 12.68
C PHE A 11 -67.49 -27.14 13.24
N PHE A 12 -66.20 -27.18 13.55
CA PHE A 12 -65.57 -28.36 14.14
C PHE A 12 -66.11 -28.66 15.56
N VAL A 13 -66.31 -27.62 16.37
CA VAL A 13 -66.88 -27.76 17.74
C VAL A 13 -68.30 -28.26 17.68
N TYR A 14 -69.14 -27.73 16.75
CA TYR A 14 -70.49 -28.18 16.56
C TYR A 14 -70.55 -29.64 16.12
N LEU A 15 -69.77 -30.03 15.11
CA LEU A 15 -69.67 -31.41 14.64
C LEU A 15 -69.21 -32.35 15.72
N PHE A 16 -68.20 -31.98 16.51
CA PHE A 16 -67.70 -32.75 17.60
C PHE A 16 -68.76 -33.00 18.68
N ASN A 17 -69.56 -32.01 19.00
CA ASN A 17 -70.62 -32.12 20.01
C ASN A 17 -71.78 -33.06 19.58
N SER A 18 -72.07 -33.12 18.28
CA SER A 18 -73.13 -33.99 17.73
C SER A 18 -72.75 -35.47 17.58
N MET A 19 -71.45 -35.81 17.73
CA MET A 19 -70.95 -37.19 17.56
C MET A 19 -71.18 -38.07 18.80
N GLY A 20 -71.38 -39.38 18.58
CA GLY A 20 -71.40 -40.36 19.66
C GLY A 20 -70.04 -40.51 20.38
N LYS A 21 -70.09 -41.09 21.58
CA LYS A 21 -68.94 -41.20 22.46
C LYS A 21 -67.73 -41.91 21.82
N GLU A 22 -67.93 -42.99 21.10
CA GLU A 22 -66.89 -43.77 20.41
C GLU A 22 -66.24 -42.95 19.29
N SER A 23 -67.02 -42.21 18.51
CA SER A 23 -66.54 -41.36 17.41
C SER A 23 -65.75 -40.19 17.93
N LYS A 24 -66.06 -39.62 19.07
CA LYS A 24 -65.29 -38.58 19.75
C LYS A 24 -63.91 -39.06 20.17
N ILE A 25 -63.83 -40.24 20.75
CA ILE A 25 -62.57 -40.87 21.16
C ILE A 25 -61.66 -41.09 19.94
N THR A 26 -62.20 -41.65 18.87
CA THR A 26 -61.45 -41.90 17.62
C THR A 26 -60.92 -40.60 17.00
N MET A 27 -61.71 -39.54 16.99
CA MET A 27 -61.29 -38.24 16.48
C MET A 27 -60.22 -37.56 17.33
N MET A 28 -60.30 -37.70 18.65
CA MET A 28 -59.25 -37.21 19.55
C MET A 28 -57.90 -37.97 19.36
N LEU A 29 -57.97 -39.29 19.17
CA LEU A 29 -56.77 -40.09 18.90
C LEU A 29 -56.11 -39.69 17.57
N LEU A 30 -56.93 -39.49 16.50
CA LEU A 30 -56.44 -39.04 15.21
C LEU A 30 -55.80 -37.61 15.31
N ALA A 31 -56.43 -36.69 16.06
CA ALA A 31 -55.89 -35.36 16.31
C ALA A 31 -54.55 -35.41 17.06
N LEU A 32 -54.41 -36.29 18.02
CA LEU A 32 -53.12 -36.47 18.73
C LEU A 32 -52.01 -37.03 17.83
N ILE A 33 -52.36 -38.02 16.97
CA ILE A 33 -51.41 -38.56 15.98
C ILE A 33 -50.98 -37.44 15.00
N PHE A 34 -51.95 -36.65 14.49
CA PHE A 34 -51.68 -35.56 13.59
C PHE A 34 -50.81 -34.46 14.21
N MET A 35 -51.09 -34.10 15.46
CA MET A 35 -50.24 -33.18 16.25
C MET A 35 -48.84 -33.72 16.45
N GLY A 36 -48.70 -35.02 16.74
CA GLY A 36 -47.38 -35.68 16.79
C GLY A 36 -46.58 -35.57 15.50
N ILE A 37 -47.26 -35.80 14.36
CA ILE A 37 -46.62 -35.64 13.03
C ILE A 37 -46.17 -34.20 12.79
N ILE A 38 -47.02 -33.21 13.13
CA ILE A 38 -46.69 -31.81 12.94
C ILE A 38 -45.47 -31.44 13.85
N ILE A 39 -45.47 -31.84 15.09
CA ILE A 39 -44.35 -31.59 16.03
C ILE A 39 -43.05 -32.21 15.47
N PHE A 40 -43.11 -33.45 14.96
CA PHE A 40 -41.98 -34.12 14.37
C PHE A 40 -41.45 -33.36 13.14
N GLN A 41 -42.34 -32.93 12.24
CA GLN A 41 -41.94 -32.14 11.07
C GLN A 41 -41.30 -30.79 11.42
N VAL A 42 -41.87 -30.09 12.40
CA VAL A 42 -41.31 -28.81 12.90
C VAL A 42 -39.92 -29.02 13.50
N ASP A 43 -39.72 -30.12 14.26
CA ASP A 43 -38.42 -30.45 14.84
C ASP A 43 -37.38 -30.78 13.75
N GLN A 44 -37.76 -31.54 12.73
CA GLN A 44 -36.90 -31.80 11.56
C GLN A 44 -36.48 -30.48 10.82
N GLN A 45 -37.44 -29.60 10.60
CA GLN A 45 -37.15 -28.29 9.98
C GLN A 45 -36.23 -27.43 10.84
N ARG A 46 -36.42 -27.43 12.18
CA ARG A 46 -35.52 -26.70 13.09
C ARG A 46 -34.10 -27.25 13.06
N ARG A 47 -33.92 -28.58 13.03
CA ARG A 47 -32.59 -29.21 12.90
C ARG A 47 -31.93 -28.83 11.57
N MET A 48 -32.68 -28.88 10.46
CA MET A 48 -32.18 -28.50 9.15
C MET A 48 -31.73 -27.03 9.13
N LEU A 49 -32.55 -26.13 9.67
CA LEU A 49 -32.23 -24.70 9.74
C LEU A 49 -30.97 -24.46 10.58
N LYS A 50 -30.85 -25.14 11.73
CA LYS A 50 -29.68 -25.05 12.59
C LYS A 50 -28.39 -25.47 11.83
N ASN A 51 -28.42 -26.58 11.11
CA ASN A 51 -27.30 -27.05 10.31
C ASN A 51 -26.91 -26.06 9.20
N ILE A 52 -27.88 -25.41 8.56
CA ILE A 52 -27.64 -24.39 7.56
C ILE A 52 -26.94 -23.19 8.19
N ILE A 53 -27.42 -22.70 9.33
CA ILE A 53 -26.83 -21.58 10.05
C ILE A 53 -25.38 -21.90 10.43
N GLU A 54 -25.13 -23.03 11.08
CA GLU A 54 -23.77 -23.45 11.47
C GLU A 54 -22.82 -23.58 10.27
N THR A 55 -23.33 -24.03 9.13
CA THR A 55 -22.54 -24.15 7.90
C THR A 55 -22.18 -22.77 7.34
N HIS A 56 -23.13 -21.82 7.36
CA HIS A 56 -22.87 -20.45 6.95
C HIS A 56 -21.91 -19.72 7.88
N GLU A 57 -22.04 -19.90 9.19
CA GLU A 57 -21.11 -19.34 10.17
C GLU A 57 -19.67 -19.83 9.93
N ARG A 58 -19.46 -21.14 9.78
CA ARG A 58 -18.13 -21.70 9.46
C ARG A 58 -17.56 -21.15 8.16
N LYS A 59 -18.38 -20.99 7.14
CA LYS A 59 -17.95 -20.41 5.86
C LYS A 59 -17.59 -18.94 6.00
N MET A 60 -18.34 -18.18 6.79
CA MET A 60 -18.04 -16.79 7.10
C MET A 60 -16.72 -16.63 7.84
N ASP A 61 -16.48 -17.47 8.88
CA ASP A 61 -15.23 -17.47 9.62
C ASP A 61 -14.02 -17.80 8.72
N SER A 62 -14.19 -18.77 7.80
CA SER A 62 -13.16 -19.09 6.81
C SER A 62 -12.82 -17.91 5.91
N ILE A 63 -13.83 -17.21 5.37
CA ILE A 63 -13.64 -16.02 4.52
C ILE A 63 -12.99 -14.88 5.33
N LEU A 64 -13.41 -14.70 6.58
CA LEU A 64 -12.83 -13.66 7.43
C LEU A 64 -11.35 -13.91 7.73
N ASN A 65 -10.95 -15.16 7.94
CA ASN A 65 -9.55 -15.52 8.14
C ASN A 65 -8.73 -15.31 6.87
N GLU A 66 -9.24 -15.72 5.71
CA GLU A 66 -8.59 -15.47 4.41
C GLU A 66 -8.41 -13.98 4.15
N TYR A 67 -9.41 -13.17 4.48
CA TYR A 67 -9.32 -11.70 4.38
C TYR A 67 -8.24 -11.11 5.30
N LYS A 68 -8.13 -11.61 6.55
CA LYS A 68 -7.07 -11.19 7.48
C LYS A 68 -5.67 -11.52 6.96
N ASP A 69 -5.49 -12.73 6.43
CA ASP A 69 -4.21 -13.16 5.88
C ASP A 69 -3.84 -12.32 4.64
N LEU A 70 -4.81 -11.99 3.80
CA LEU A 70 -4.61 -11.12 2.64
C LEU A 70 -4.18 -9.70 3.07
N ASN A 71 -4.79 -9.14 4.11
CA ASN A 71 -4.39 -7.83 4.62
C ASN A 71 -2.96 -7.83 5.17
N ILE A 72 -2.57 -8.86 5.93
CA ILE A 72 -1.20 -9.00 6.44
C ILE A 72 -0.20 -9.07 5.27
N HIS A 73 -0.53 -9.83 4.23
CA HIS A 73 0.30 -9.90 3.03
C HIS A 73 0.40 -8.55 2.31
N TYR A 74 -0.71 -7.85 2.17
CA TYR A 74 -0.76 -6.52 1.55
C TYR A 74 0.12 -5.50 2.30
N ASP A 75 0.03 -5.45 3.63
CA ASP A 75 0.86 -4.57 4.46
C ASP A 75 2.36 -4.91 4.32
N SER A 76 2.70 -6.20 4.25
CA SER A 76 4.06 -6.65 3.97
C SER A 76 4.59 -6.16 2.62
N VAL A 77 3.77 -6.24 1.57
CA VAL A 77 4.13 -5.74 0.23
C VAL A 77 4.34 -4.23 0.24
N LEU A 78 3.47 -3.47 0.90
CA LEU A 78 3.60 -2.01 1.03
C LEU A 78 4.90 -1.62 1.74
N ASN A 79 5.22 -2.27 2.86
CA ASN A 79 6.45 -2.02 3.62
C ASN A 79 7.70 -2.32 2.78
N ASN A 80 7.67 -3.40 1.99
CA ASN A 80 8.76 -3.72 1.06
C ASN A 80 8.88 -2.67 -0.05
N TYR A 81 7.77 -2.19 -0.60
CA TYR A 81 7.75 -1.16 -1.62
C TYR A 81 8.37 0.15 -1.10
N ASP A 82 7.97 0.62 0.08
CA ASP A 82 8.53 1.82 0.71
C ASP A 82 10.03 1.68 0.96
N SER A 83 10.49 0.50 1.37
CA SER A 83 11.90 0.20 1.54
C SER A 83 12.67 0.31 0.23
N VAL A 84 12.14 -0.22 -0.86
CA VAL A 84 12.75 -0.14 -2.20
C VAL A 84 12.82 1.30 -2.71
N ILE A 85 11.75 2.08 -2.52
CA ILE A 85 11.74 3.51 -2.89
C ILE A 85 12.79 4.28 -2.10
N HIS A 86 12.88 4.05 -0.79
CA HIS A 86 13.89 4.69 0.05
C HIS A 86 15.32 4.37 -0.41
N ILE A 87 15.57 3.13 -0.81
CA ILE A 87 16.84 2.70 -1.39
C ILE A 87 17.14 3.45 -2.69
N ILE A 88 16.19 3.50 -3.62
CA ILE A 88 16.33 4.19 -4.92
C ILE A 88 16.60 5.68 -4.73
N ASP A 89 15.92 6.32 -3.79
CA ASP A 89 16.10 7.75 -3.50
C ASP A 89 17.42 8.05 -2.78
N SER A 90 18.00 7.07 -2.12
CA SER A 90 19.32 7.21 -1.52
C SER A 90 20.48 7.05 -2.50
N LEU A 91 20.23 6.53 -3.70
CA LEU A 91 21.24 6.43 -4.75
C LEU A 91 21.32 7.75 -5.56
N PRO A 92 22.53 8.15 -6.00
CA PRO A 92 22.73 9.38 -6.79
C PRO A 92 22.32 9.21 -8.26
N LEU A 93 21.07 8.81 -8.50
CA LEU A 93 20.51 8.53 -9.83
C LEU A 93 19.65 9.68 -10.39
N GLY A 94 19.46 10.75 -9.62
CA GLY A 94 18.68 11.91 -10.02
C GLY A 94 19.44 12.85 -10.96
N SER A 95 18.72 13.84 -11.50
CA SER A 95 19.30 14.92 -12.29
C SER A 95 19.87 16.03 -11.39
N PRO A 96 21.11 16.51 -11.62
CA PRO A 96 21.64 17.66 -10.92
C PRO A 96 21.10 19.02 -11.43
N LEU A 97 20.42 19.04 -12.58
CA LEU A 97 19.87 20.23 -13.24
C LEU A 97 18.49 19.93 -13.82
N ASP A 98 17.68 20.95 -14.07
CA ASP A 98 16.37 20.83 -14.71
C ASP A 98 16.47 20.26 -16.14
N THR A 99 17.52 20.65 -16.85
CA THR A 99 17.83 20.13 -18.19
C THR A 99 19.26 19.63 -18.24
N LEU A 100 19.46 18.45 -18.85
CA LEU A 100 20.77 17.81 -18.95
C LEU A 100 21.33 17.95 -20.38
N HIS A 101 22.30 18.85 -20.55
CA HIS A 101 23.15 18.93 -21.72
C HIS A 101 24.60 18.68 -21.31
N ILE A 102 25.17 17.57 -21.74
CA ILE A 102 26.58 17.25 -21.47
C ILE A 102 27.47 18.11 -22.35
N SER A 103 28.30 18.91 -21.71
CA SER A 103 29.32 19.71 -22.39
C SER A 103 30.67 18.98 -22.45
N SER A 104 30.98 18.11 -21.51
CA SER A 104 32.17 17.26 -21.55
C SER A 104 31.98 15.95 -20.75
N ASN A 105 32.37 14.85 -21.38
CA ASN A 105 32.25 13.51 -20.81
C ASN A 105 33.39 13.20 -19.83
N TYR A 106 33.13 12.21 -18.97
CA TYR A 106 34.15 11.54 -18.17
C TYR A 106 35.17 10.82 -19.07
N GLY A 107 36.41 10.81 -18.67
CA GLY A 107 37.47 10.03 -19.33
C GLY A 107 38.63 10.88 -19.84
N TRP A 108 39.47 10.30 -20.70
CA TRP A 108 40.59 10.98 -21.27
C TRP A 108 40.16 11.96 -22.36
N ARG A 109 40.57 13.24 -22.26
CA ARG A 109 40.29 14.28 -23.23
C ARG A 109 41.50 15.20 -23.42
N LYS A 110 41.53 15.96 -24.53
CA LYS A 110 42.51 17.04 -24.67
C LYS A 110 42.30 18.05 -23.54
N SER A 111 43.42 18.49 -22.95
CA SER A 111 43.37 19.47 -21.87
C SER A 111 42.80 20.79 -22.38
N PRO A 112 41.78 21.41 -21.72
CA PRO A 112 41.32 22.74 -22.07
C PRO A 112 42.29 23.85 -21.66
N PHE A 113 43.30 23.53 -20.83
CA PHE A 113 44.26 24.51 -20.29
C PHE A 113 45.68 24.39 -20.85
N GLY A 114 45.91 23.58 -21.87
CA GLY A 114 47.24 23.39 -22.43
C GLY A 114 47.36 22.22 -23.39
N GLN A 115 48.60 21.88 -23.76
CA GLN A 115 48.87 20.75 -24.65
C GLN A 115 48.81 19.42 -23.85
N GLY A 116 48.33 18.37 -24.52
CA GLY A 116 48.32 17.01 -24.00
C GLY A 116 46.93 16.50 -23.64
N TRP A 117 46.94 15.27 -23.10
CA TRP A 117 45.74 14.55 -22.66
C TRP A 117 45.62 14.60 -21.15
N ARG A 118 44.40 14.81 -20.66
CA ARG A 118 44.09 14.79 -19.21
C ARG A 118 42.84 13.96 -18.97
N LYS A 119 42.87 13.20 -17.85
CA LYS A 119 41.67 12.49 -17.40
C LYS A 119 40.69 13.47 -16.76
N HIS A 120 39.49 13.54 -17.30
CA HIS A 120 38.36 14.24 -16.69
C HIS A 120 37.68 13.30 -15.70
N ALA A 121 37.65 13.65 -14.41
CA ALA A 121 37.14 12.80 -13.34
C ALA A 121 35.63 12.94 -13.08
N GLY A 122 34.91 13.66 -13.95
CA GLY A 122 33.48 13.89 -13.84
C GLY A 122 32.83 14.07 -15.21
N VAL A 123 31.56 14.46 -15.20
CA VAL A 123 30.81 14.89 -16.37
C VAL A 123 30.50 16.38 -16.18
N ASP A 124 30.82 17.20 -17.18
CA ASP A 124 30.43 18.61 -17.19
C ASP A 124 29.09 18.77 -17.91
N PHE A 125 28.17 19.45 -17.26
CA PHE A 125 26.89 19.84 -17.83
C PHE A 125 26.90 21.31 -18.19
N TYR A 126 26.26 21.68 -19.30
CA TYR A 126 25.96 23.05 -19.57
C TYR A 126 24.89 23.56 -18.60
N ALA A 127 25.18 24.64 -17.90
CA ALA A 127 24.26 25.32 -17.01
C ALA A 127 24.38 26.83 -17.22
N ALA A 128 23.24 27.51 -17.22
CA ALA A 128 23.24 28.96 -17.21
C ALA A 128 23.74 29.48 -15.85
N TRP A 129 24.22 30.72 -15.83
CA TRP A 129 24.66 31.36 -14.61
C TRP A 129 23.54 31.41 -13.58
N GLN A 130 23.78 30.84 -12.41
CA GLN A 130 22.85 30.71 -11.29
C GLN A 130 21.70 29.74 -11.49
N ASP A 131 21.76 28.82 -12.44
CA ASP A 131 20.82 27.69 -12.49
C ASP A 131 20.83 26.94 -11.15
N THR A 132 19.67 26.42 -10.79
CA THR A 132 19.54 25.64 -9.56
C THR A 132 20.22 24.29 -9.72
N VAL A 133 21.05 23.93 -8.75
CA VAL A 133 21.69 22.61 -8.66
C VAL A 133 20.98 21.78 -7.61
N TYR A 134 20.61 20.57 -7.96
CA TYR A 134 19.84 19.64 -7.13
C TYR A 134 20.67 18.46 -6.68
N ALA A 135 20.32 17.90 -5.51
CA ALA A 135 20.89 16.65 -5.04
C ALA A 135 20.42 15.49 -5.93
N THR A 136 21.35 14.69 -6.45
CA THR A 136 21.06 13.54 -7.32
C THR A 136 20.55 12.31 -6.55
N GLY A 137 20.71 12.29 -5.23
CA GLY A 137 20.21 11.29 -4.31
C GLY A 137 20.11 11.86 -2.90
N SER A 138 19.34 11.21 -2.04
CA SER A 138 19.28 11.56 -0.61
C SER A 138 20.60 11.19 0.10
N GLY A 139 21.01 11.99 1.07
CA GLY A 139 22.27 11.76 1.78
C GLY A 139 22.62 12.87 2.76
N ILE A 140 23.86 12.89 3.22
CA ILE A 140 24.39 13.86 4.17
C ILE A 140 25.51 14.68 3.50
N ILE A 141 25.48 15.99 3.68
CA ILE A 141 26.54 16.86 3.20
C ILE A 141 27.83 16.60 3.98
N SER A 142 28.77 15.90 3.37
CA SER A 142 30.05 15.56 4.01
C SER A 142 31.14 16.59 3.75
N MET A 143 31.04 17.37 2.68
CA MET A 143 31.99 18.43 2.37
C MET A 143 31.32 19.64 1.73
N LYS A 144 31.72 20.82 2.19
CA LYS A 144 31.38 22.11 1.59
C LYS A 144 32.62 23.02 1.71
N ARG A 145 33.34 23.23 0.62
CA ARG A 145 34.56 24.06 0.65
C ARG A 145 34.96 24.53 -0.74
N TRP A 146 35.92 25.46 -0.75
CA TRP A 146 36.70 25.76 -1.94
C TRP A 146 37.78 24.69 -2.14
N ASN A 147 37.96 24.25 -3.37
CA ASN A 147 38.98 23.27 -3.77
C ASN A 147 39.65 23.74 -5.06
N ALA A 148 40.98 23.73 -5.11
CA ALA A 148 41.75 24.12 -6.32
C ALA A 148 41.32 23.23 -7.51
N GLY A 149 40.94 23.84 -8.62
CA GLY A 149 40.47 23.17 -9.84
C GLY A 149 38.99 22.74 -9.83
N TYR A 150 38.31 22.76 -8.66
CA TYR A 150 36.86 22.49 -8.57
C TYR A 150 36.08 23.74 -8.10
N GLY A 151 36.77 24.76 -7.64
CA GLY A 151 36.14 25.94 -7.07
C GLY A 151 35.30 25.64 -5.83
N ARG A 152 34.16 26.28 -5.73
CA ARG A 152 33.17 25.96 -4.70
C ARG A 152 32.55 24.60 -4.99
N CYS A 153 32.69 23.68 -4.05
CA CYS A 153 32.16 22.33 -4.22
C CYS A 153 31.44 21.80 -2.99
N ILE A 154 30.53 20.89 -3.23
CA ILE A 154 29.77 20.10 -2.25
C ILE A 154 30.03 18.63 -2.54
N VAL A 155 30.14 17.82 -1.49
CA VAL A 155 30.04 16.35 -1.58
C VAL A 155 28.89 15.91 -0.70
N ILE A 156 28.09 15.01 -1.24
CA ILE A 156 27.02 14.31 -0.54
C ILE A 156 27.43 12.86 -0.40
N ASP A 157 27.42 12.36 0.82
CA ASP A 157 27.57 10.94 1.14
C ASP A 157 26.19 10.29 1.09
N HIS A 158 26.03 9.31 0.21
CA HIS A 158 24.82 8.52 0.00
C HIS A 158 24.92 7.17 0.68
N ALA A 159 23.83 6.42 0.66
CA ALA A 159 23.83 5.04 1.13
C ALA A 159 24.90 4.19 0.38
N TRP A 160 25.37 3.13 1.06
CA TRP A 160 26.29 2.13 0.54
C TRP A 160 27.64 2.66 0.04
N GLY A 161 28.09 3.80 0.58
CA GLY A 161 29.40 4.37 0.27
C GLY A 161 29.47 5.12 -1.06
N TYR A 162 28.34 5.36 -1.72
CA TYR A 162 28.30 6.24 -2.89
C TYR A 162 28.48 7.70 -2.47
N GLN A 163 29.13 8.45 -3.35
CA GLN A 163 29.30 9.89 -3.19
C GLN A 163 28.96 10.62 -4.47
N SER A 164 28.30 11.78 -4.38
CA SER A 164 28.18 12.72 -5.46
C SER A 164 28.92 14.01 -5.15
N LYS A 165 29.63 14.55 -6.15
CA LYS A 165 30.39 15.80 -6.03
C LYS A 165 29.85 16.82 -7.03
N TYR A 166 29.55 18.01 -6.54
CA TYR A 166 29.10 19.18 -7.32
C TYR A 166 30.18 20.24 -7.25
N ALA A 167 30.64 20.72 -8.38
CA ALA A 167 31.75 21.63 -8.51
C ALA A 167 31.37 22.92 -9.26
N HIS A 168 32.29 23.90 -9.31
CA HIS A 168 32.15 25.16 -10.01
C HIS A 168 30.93 25.99 -9.58
N LEU A 169 30.50 25.81 -8.32
CA LEU A 169 29.29 26.44 -7.79
C LEU A 169 29.45 27.94 -7.53
N TYR A 170 28.35 28.68 -7.66
CA TYR A 170 28.29 30.09 -7.30
C TYR A 170 27.94 30.30 -5.82
N LYS A 171 26.93 29.63 -5.33
CA LYS A 171 26.40 29.79 -3.98
C LYS A 171 25.89 28.45 -3.42
N TYR A 172 26.08 28.24 -2.12
CA TYR A 172 25.56 27.08 -1.39
C TYR A 172 24.23 27.42 -0.72
N PHE A 173 23.33 26.44 -0.61
CA PHE A 173 22.09 26.52 0.16
C PHE A 173 22.13 25.66 1.41
N VAL A 174 23.16 24.80 1.54
CA VAL A 174 23.28 23.76 2.57
C VAL A 174 24.60 23.91 3.36
N ASN A 175 24.67 23.25 4.51
CA ASN A 175 25.84 23.18 5.37
C ASN A 175 26.32 21.74 5.56
N ILE A 176 27.56 21.58 6.03
CA ILE A 176 28.11 20.27 6.40
C ILE A 176 27.25 19.68 7.51
N GLY A 177 26.89 18.40 7.41
CA GLY A 177 26.02 17.68 8.33
C GLY A 177 24.54 17.78 8.01
N ASP A 178 24.11 18.67 7.09
CA ASP A 178 22.72 18.71 6.68
C ASP A 178 22.32 17.42 5.94
N THR A 179 21.15 16.87 6.29
CA THR A 179 20.49 15.84 5.49
C THR A 179 19.78 16.49 4.32
N VAL A 180 19.99 15.95 3.13
CA VAL A 180 19.34 16.39 1.89
C VAL A 180 18.60 15.24 1.25
N TYR A 181 17.54 15.58 0.50
CA TYR A 181 16.72 14.63 -0.23
C TYR A 181 16.96 14.76 -1.73
N LYS A 182 16.80 13.66 -2.46
CA LYS A 182 16.87 13.65 -3.92
C LYS A 182 15.95 14.72 -4.53
N GLY A 183 16.50 15.52 -5.45
CA GLY A 183 15.81 16.65 -6.07
C GLY A 183 15.74 17.91 -5.20
N GLN A 184 16.34 17.91 -4.00
CA GLN A 184 16.40 19.12 -3.16
C GLN A 184 17.40 20.11 -3.75
N PRO A 185 17.06 21.43 -3.85
CA PRO A 185 18.00 22.48 -4.20
C PRO A 185 19.14 22.57 -3.16
N ILE A 186 20.39 22.45 -3.63
CA ILE A 186 21.59 22.46 -2.76
C ILE A 186 22.53 23.64 -3.06
N ALA A 187 22.47 24.18 -4.30
CA ALA A 187 23.37 25.23 -4.71
C ALA A 187 22.84 25.99 -5.94
N ARG A 188 23.63 27.00 -6.35
CA ARG A 188 23.55 27.67 -7.65
C ARG A 188 24.76 27.31 -8.49
N ALA A 189 24.57 27.06 -9.77
CA ALA A 189 25.63 26.88 -10.75
C ALA A 189 26.45 28.16 -10.94
N GLY A 190 27.74 28.02 -11.21
CA GLY A 190 28.64 29.14 -11.39
C GLY A 190 29.83 28.80 -12.28
N ASN A 191 30.90 29.56 -12.11
CA ASN A 191 32.15 29.41 -12.86
C ASN A 191 33.35 29.58 -11.89
N SER A 192 33.28 28.99 -10.71
CA SER A 192 34.36 29.07 -9.72
C SER A 192 35.39 27.94 -9.94
N GLY A 193 36.67 28.21 -9.73
CA GLY A 193 37.73 27.22 -9.88
C GLY A 193 38.70 27.45 -11.00
#